data_b8438be5cf43180503d17a8fa0bcd372
#
_entry.id   b8438be5cf43180503d17a8fa0bcd372
#
_cell.length_a   1.000
_cell.length_b   1.000
_cell.length_c   1.000
_cell.angle_alpha   90.00
_cell.angle_beta   90.00
_cell.angle_gamma   90.00
#
_symmetry.space_group_name_H-M   'P 1'
#
loop_
_entity.id
_entity.type
_entity.pdbx_description
1 polymer ?
#
loop_
_entity_poly.entity_id
_entity_poly.type
_entity_poly.pdbx_seq_one_letter_code
_entity_poly.pdbx_strand_id
1 'polypeptide(L)'
;MSENQITIKNLSKVYDNGFNALKNINLEVKKGEILAMLGPNGAGKTTLISIICGIVKPSGGEVTIDQFNIIDDYRETRSRIGMVPQELSLETFETVFDNVSYSRGLYGKSPNPKHIEKILKDLSLWDKKNTRLKELSGGMKRRVLIAKA
;
A
#
# COMPACT_ATOMS: atom_id res chain seq x y z
N MET A 1 8.91 -19.22 -14.47
CA MET A 1 8.50 -18.36 -13.33
C MET A 1 7.54 -17.31 -13.88
N SER A 2 6.41 -17.05 -13.25
CA SER A 2 5.44 -16.05 -13.71
C SER A 2 6.12 -14.67 -13.72
N GLU A 3 6.06 -13.96 -14.83
CA GLU A 3 6.56 -12.59 -14.98
C GLU A 3 5.65 -11.59 -14.26
N ASN A 4 4.44 -12.04 -13.89
CA ASN A 4 3.40 -11.23 -13.27
C ASN A 4 3.59 -11.20 -11.75
N GLN A 5 3.64 -9.98 -11.20
CA GLN A 5 3.66 -9.74 -9.76
C GLN A 5 2.27 -9.75 -9.16
N ILE A 6 1.28 -9.21 -9.88
CA ILE A 6 -0.13 -9.27 -9.49
C ILE A 6 -0.92 -9.90 -10.63
N THR A 7 -1.77 -10.87 -10.30
CA THR A 7 -2.71 -11.46 -11.24
C THR A 7 -4.11 -11.44 -10.64
N ILE A 8 -5.07 -10.92 -11.38
CA ILE A 8 -6.48 -10.82 -11.00
C ILE A 8 -7.30 -11.55 -12.05
N LYS A 9 -8.13 -12.50 -11.62
CA LYS A 9 -8.99 -13.30 -12.50
C LYS A 9 -10.44 -13.24 -12.05
N ASN A 10 -11.32 -12.78 -12.94
CA ASN A 10 -12.77 -12.76 -12.78
C ASN A 10 -13.23 -12.09 -11.46
N LEU A 11 -12.47 -11.08 -10.99
CA LEU A 11 -12.71 -10.45 -9.72
C LEU A 11 -14.02 -9.68 -9.71
N SER A 12 -14.84 -9.96 -8.71
CA SER A 12 -16.12 -9.29 -8.52
C SER A 12 -16.29 -8.87 -7.06
N LYS A 13 -16.97 -7.74 -6.83
CA LYS A 13 -17.33 -7.27 -5.50
C LYS A 13 -18.73 -6.67 -5.49
N VAL A 14 -19.58 -7.25 -4.69
CA VAL A 14 -20.90 -6.73 -4.32
C VAL A 14 -20.89 -6.43 -2.82
N TYR A 15 -21.31 -5.26 -2.44
CA TYR A 15 -21.48 -4.86 -1.04
C TYR A 15 -22.86 -5.28 -0.52
N ASP A 16 -23.02 -5.33 0.80
CA ASP A 16 -24.25 -5.80 1.47
C ASP A 16 -25.50 -5.00 1.09
N ASN A 17 -25.34 -3.75 0.69
CA ASN A 17 -26.40 -2.90 0.16
C ASN A 17 -26.76 -3.18 -1.31
N GLY A 18 -26.23 -4.24 -1.92
CA GLY A 18 -26.45 -4.62 -3.32
C GLY A 18 -25.60 -3.83 -4.33
N PHE A 19 -24.75 -2.88 -3.90
CA PHE A 19 -23.90 -2.12 -4.81
C PHE A 19 -22.81 -3.00 -5.41
N ASN A 20 -22.83 -3.12 -6.75
CA ASN A 20 -21.86 -3.88 -7.50
C ASN A 20 -20.66 -2.98 -7.87
N ALA A 21 -19.61 -3.03 -7.04
CA ALA A 21 -18.43 -2.18 -7.18
C ALA A 21 -17.42 -2.69 -8.22
N LEU A 22 -17.32 -4.01 -8.38
CA LEU A 22 -16.45 -4.65 -9.39
C LEU A 22 -17.19 -5.80 -10.04
N LYS A 23 -17.08 -5.91 -11.38
CA LYS A 23 -17.74 -6.96 -12.16
C LYS A 23 -16.72 -7.60 -13.11
N ASN A 24 -16.34 -8.83 -12.81
CA ASN A 24 -15.51 -9.67 -13.67
C ASN A 24 -14.21 -8.99 -14.14
N ILE A 25 -13.48 -8.37 -13.20
CA ILE A 25 -12.22 -7.68 -13.50
C ILE A 25 -11.11 -8.69 -13.71
N ASN A 26 -10.36 -8.52 -14.81
CA ASN A 26 -9.15 -9.27 -15.11
C ASN A 26 -8.01 -8.27 -15.31
N LEU A 27 -6.88 -8.48 -14.64
CA LEU A 27 -5.73 -7.58 -14.68
C LEU A 27 -4.46 -8.36 -14.38
N GLU A 28 -3.41 -8.07 -15.11
CA GLU A 28 -2.06 -8.56 -14.82
C GLU A 28 -1.11 -7.38 -14.71
N VAL A 29 -0.26 -7.39 -13.67
CA VAL A 29 0.78 -6.39 -13.45
C VAL A 29 2.11 -7.11 -13.36
N LYS A 30 3.02 -6.73 -14.24
CA LYS A 30 4.37 -7.34 -14.30
C LYS A 30 5.26 -6.79 -13.19
N LYS A 31 6.29 -7.55 -12.86
CA LYS A 31 7.31 -7.11 -11.91
C LYS A 31 8.03 -5.86 -12.42
N GLY A 32 8.09 -4.82 -11.57
CA GLY A 32 8.71 -3.53 -11.91
C GLY A 32 7.83 -2.61 -12.77
N GLU A 33 6.60 -3.00 -13.08
CA GLU A 33 5.66 -2.17 -13.83
C GLU A 33 5.06 -1.05 -12.95
N ILE A 34 4.83 0.11 -13.55
CA ILE A 34 4.04 1.20 -12.95
C ILE A 34 2.69 1.22 -13.65
N LEU A 35 1.65 0.83 -12.91
CA LEU A 35 0.27 0.85 -13.39
C LEU A 35 -0.48 2.08 -12.85
N ALA A 36 -1.08 2.87 -13.73
CA ALA A 36 -1.98 3.95 -13.38
C ALA A 36 -3.43 3.57 -13.67
N MET A 37 -4.31 3.68 -12.66
CA MET A 37 -5.75 3.46 -12.82
C MET A 37 -6.48 4.77 -12.91
N LEU A 38 -7.08 5.04 -14.07
CA LEU A 38 -7.86 6.23 -14.36
C LEU A 38 -9.35 5.89 -14.45
N GLY A 39 -10.20 6.84 -14.11
CA GLY A 39 -11.66 6.69 -14.20
C GLY A 39 -12.40 7.61 -13.22
N PRO A 40 -13.71 7.80 -13.40
CA PRO A 40 -14.53 8.65 -12.53
C PRO A 40 -14.61 8.14 -11.09
N ASN A 41 -15.15 8.98 -10.20
CA ASN A 41 -15.47 8.55 -8.85
C ASN A 41 -16.56 7.46 -8.91
N GLY A 42 -16.42 6.44 -8.06
CA GLY A 42 -17.33 5.30 -8.06
C GLY A 42 -16.97 4.19 -9.08
N ALA A 43 -15.96 4.36 -9.93
CA ALA A 43 -15.53 3.32 -10.90
C ALA A 43 -14.86 2.08 -10.28
N GLY A 44 -14.88 1.94 -8.96
CA GLY A 44 -14.31 0.75 -8.27
C GLY A 44 -12.81 0.79 -8.00
N LYS A 45 -12.08 1.85 -8.39
CA LYS A 45 -10.61 1.93 -8.23
C LYS A 45 -10.16 1.68 -6.78
N THR A 46 -10.76 2.38 -5.82
CA THR A 46 -10.44 2.21 -4.40
C THR A 46 -10.80 0.81 -3.89
N THR A 47 -11.92 0.26 -4.35
CA THR A 47 -12.35 -1.11 -4.01
C THR A 47 -11.33 -2.12 -4.51
N LEU A 48 -10.86 -1.98 -5.76
CA LEU A 48 -9.85 -2.86 -6.34
C LEU A 48 -8.54 -2.82 -5.55
N ILE A 49 -8.02 -1.63 -5.25
CA ILE A 49 -6.80 -1.46 -4.44
C ILE A 49 -7.00 -2.07 -3.04
N SER A 50 -8.15 -1.82 -2.40
CA SER A 50 -8.45 -2.35 -1.06
C SER A 50 -8.52 -3.88 -1.04
N ILE A 51 -8.98 -4.51 -2.12
CA ILE A 51 -8.98 -5.97 -2.26
C ILE A 51 -7.54 -6.48 -2.43
N ILE A 52 -6.75 -5.89 -3.31
CA ILE A 52 -5.33 -6.25 -3.50
C ILE A 52 -4.57 -6.14 -2.17
N CYS A 53 -4.81 -5.09 -1.39
CA CYS A 53 -4.19 -4.88 -0.08
C CYS A 53 -4.77 -5.78 1.04
N GLY A 54 -5.75 -6.62 0.74
CA GLY A 54 -6.37 -7.52 1.72
C GLY A 54 -7.21 -6.81 2.79
N ILE A 55 -7.67 -5.58 2.53
CA ILE A 55 -8.56 -4.80 3.42
C ILE A 55 -10.01 -5.18 3.21
N VAL A 56 -10.42 -5.40 1.95
CA VAL A 56 -11.77 -5.79 1.57
C VAL A 56 -11.74 -7.19 0.97
N LYS A 57 -12.64 -8.08 1.40
CA LYS A 57 -12.78 -9.40 0.79
C LYS A 57 -13.53 -9.30 -0.55
N PRO A 58 -13.07 -9.99 -1.60
CA PRO A 58 -13.82 -10.12 -2.84
C PRO A 58 -15.12 -10.91 -2.62
N SER A 59 -16.10 -10.74 -3.50
CA SER A 59 -17.31 -11.57 -3.57
C SER A 59 -17.13 -12.77 -4.50
N GLY A 60 -16.16 -12.71 -5.40
CA GLY A 60 -15.81 -13.80 -6.31
C GLY A 60 -14.55 -13.47 -7.10
N GLY A 61 -14.00 -14.47 -7.78
CA GLY A 61 -12.74 -14.37 -8.51
C GLY A 61 -11.52 -14.61 -7.62
N GLU A 62 -10.35 -14.42 -8.19
CA GLU A 62 -9.07 -14.71 -7.55
C GLU A 62 -8.10 -13.54 -7.73
N VAL A 63 -7.31 -13.29 -6.71
CA VAL A 63 -6.17 -12.34 -6.75
C VAL A 63 -4.95 -13.01 -6.17
N THR A 64 -3.85 -12.99 -6.91
CA THR A 64 -2.55 -13.50 -6.44
C THR A 64 -1.48 -12.42 -6.52
N ILE A 65 -0.53 -12.44 -5.58
CA ILE A 65 0.64 -11.57 -5.51
C ILE A 65 1.87 -12.45 -5.38
N ASP A 66 2.80 -12.36 -6.31
CA ASP A 66 3.95 -13.28 -6.40
C ASP A 66 3.53 -14.76 -6.30
N GLN A 67 2.38 -15.13 -6.91
CA GLN A 67 1.75 -16.44 -6.90
C GLN A 67 1.03 -16.82 -5.58
N PHE A 68 1.11 -16.03 -4.51
CA PHE A 68 0.39 -16.23 -3.27
C PHE A 68 -1.04 -15.68 -3.36
N ASN A 69 -2.02 -16.47 -2.93
CA ASN A 69 -3.43 -16.04 -2.89
C ASN A 69 -3.66 -15.05 -1.75
N ILE A 70 -4.36 -13.94 -2.02
CA ILE A 70 -4.61 -12.89 -1.01
C ILE A 70 -5.49 -13.33 0.15
N ILE A 71 -6.23 -14.41 0.03
CA ILE A 71 -7.11 -14.97 1.08
C ILE A 71 -6.38 -16.06 1.85
N ASP A 72 -5.88 -17.07 1.14
CA ASP A 72 -5.29 -18.26 1.75
C ASP A 72 -3.90 -17.98 2.30
N ASP A 73 -3.10 -17.20 1.57
CA ASP A 73 -1.72 -16.84 1.91
C ASP A 73 -1.62 -15.38 2.40
N TYR A 74 -2.62 -14.88 3.12
CA TYR A 74 -2.74 -13.45 3.46
C TYR A 74 -1.53 -12.86 4.19
N ARG A 75 -0.79 -13.65 4.97
CA ARG A 75 0.43 -13.19 5.66
C ARG A 75 1.55 -12.90 4.68
N GLU A 76 1.75 -13.81 3.71
CA GLU A 76 2.76 -13.67 2.66
C GLU A 76 2.45 -12.48 1.75
N THR A 77 1.21 -12.36 1.31
CA THR A 77 0.80 -11.26 0.43
C THR A 77 0.92 -9.90 1.11
N ARG A 78 0.45 -9.77 2.36
CA ARG A 78 0.56 -8.51 3.12
C ARG A 78 2.00 -8.12 3.44
N SER A 79 2.91 -9.08 3.59
CA SER A 79 4.34 -8.79 3.80
C SER A 79 5.04 -8.20 2.57
N ARG A 80 4.41 -8.29 1.39
CA ARG A 80 4.91 -7.85 0.08
C ARG A 80 4.26 -6.56 -0.42
N ILE A 81 3.27 -6.05 0.30
CA ILE A 81 2.52 -4.85 -0.09
C ILE A 81 2.82 -3.72 0.87
N GLY A 82 3.16 -2.56 0.33
CA GLY A 82 3.11 -1.30 1.04
C GLY A 82 1.93 -0.46 0.54
N MET A 83 1.12 0.05 1.44
CA MET A 83 -0.02 0.91 1.10
C MET A 83 0.20 2.33 1.59
N VAL A 84 0.08 3.30 0.68
CA VAL A 84 0.07 4.73 1.01
C VAL A 84 -1.36 5.25 0.90
N PRO A 85 -2.03 5.59 2.01
CA PRO A 85 -3.40 6.09 1.98
C PRO A 85 -3.50 7.45 1.29
N GLN A 86 -4.68 7.77 0.78
CA GLN A 86 -4.94 9.07 0.15
C GLN A 86 -4.90 10.20 1.17
N GLU A 87 -5.44 9.98 2.36
CA GLU A 87 -5.43 10.94 3.46
C GLU A 87 -4.08 10.94 4.19
N LEU A 88 -3.67 12.12 4.64
CA LEU A 88 -2.41 12.31 5.38
C LEU A 88 -2.61 12.01 6.88
N SER A 89 -2.89 10.75 7.22
CA SER A 89 -3.01 10.30 8.61
C SER A 89 -1.62 10.03 9.18
N LEU A 90 -1.04 11.02 9.85
CA LEU A 90 0.27 10.94 10.50
C LEU A 90 0.18 11.45 11.93
N GLU A 91 0.90 10.79 12.85
CA GLU A 91 1.13 11.30 14.20
C GLU A 91 1.99 12.57 14.14
N THR A 92 1.35 13.72 14.37
CA THR A 92 1.93 15.03 14.02
C THR A 92 3.01 15.51 14.99
N PHE A 93 3.07 14.94 16.18
CA PHE A 93 4.01 15.35 17.24
C PHE A 93 5.37 14.67 17.15
N GLU A 94 5.45 13.51 16.50
CA GLU A 94 6.67 12.75 16.34
C GLU A 94 7.58 13.31 15.24
N THR A 95 8.87 13.00 15.34
CA THR A 95 9.82 13.32 14.26
C THR A 95 9.65 12.40 13.06
N VAL A 96 10.21 12.80 11.92
CA VAL A 96 10.22 11.96 10.70
C VAL A 96 10.87 10.60 11.00
N PHE A 97 12.03 10.60 11.67
CA PHE A 97 12.77 9.38 11.98
C PHE A 97 12.00 8.46 12.93
N ASP A 98 11.43 9.01 13.99
CA ASP A 98 10.68 8.22 14.98
C ASP A 98 9.43 7.59 14.35
N ASN A 99 8.72 8.34 13.52
CA ASN A 99 7.51 7.87 12.86
C ASN A 99 7.78 6.68 11.92
N VAL A 100 8.87 6.75 11.13
CA VAL A 100 9.28 5.63 10.25
C VAL A 100 9.79 4.45 11.08
N SER A 101 10.56 4.71 12.14
CA SER A 101 11.06 3.68 13.05
C SER A 101 9.91 2.93 13.74
N TYR A 102 8.93 3.66 14.24
CA TYR A 102 7.74 3.11 14.89
C TYR A 102 6.93 2.24 13.92
N SER A 103 6.71 2.73 12.69
CA SER A 103 6.00 1.96 11.66
C SER A 103 6.69 0.62 11.39
N ARG A 104 8.03 0.62 11.26
CA ARG A 104 8.80 -0.61 11.08
C ARG A 104 8.57 -1.62 12.22
N GLY A 105 8.48 -1.14 13.47
CA GLY A 105 8.17 -1.95 14.64
C GLY A 105 6.77 -2.56 14.60
N LEU A 106 5.76 -1.80 14.14
CA LEU A 106 4.39 -2.32 13.95
C LEU A 106 4.32 -3.48 12.96
N TYR A 107 5.20 -3.50 11.96
CA TYR A 107 5.33 -4.64 11.03
C TYR A 107 6.21 -5.79 11.57
N GLY A 108 6.55 -5.79 12.86
CA GLY A 108 7.35 -6.83 13.49
C GLY A 108 8.80 -6.90 13.02
N LYS A 109 9.30 -5.83 12.40
CA LYS A 109 10.70 -5.77 11.92
C LYS A 109 11.61 -5.22 13.01
N SER A 110 12.76 -5.86 13.21
CA SER A 110 13.78 -5.38 14.16
C SER A 110 14.27 -3.97 13.82
N PRO A 111 14.68 -3.15 14.80
CA PRO A 111 15.25 -1.84 14.56
C PRO A 111 16.41 -1.89 13.57
N ASN A 112 16.38 -1.03 12.58
CA ASN A 112 17.45 -0.92 11.58
C ASN A 112 17.65 0.55 11.16
N PRO A 113 18.39 1.36 11.95
CA PRO A 113 18.63 2.77 11.66
C PRO A 113 19.29 3.01 10.29
N LYS A 114 20.20 2.13 9.87
CA LYS A 114 20.87 2.25 8.56
C LYS A 114 19.90 2.09 7.39
N HIS A 115 18.94 1.20 7.51
CA HIS A 115 17.89 1.02 6.51
C HIS A 115 16.98 2.24 6.43
N ILE A 116 16.56 2.77 7.59
CA ILE A 116 15.74 3.99 7.67
C ILE A 116 16.50 5.19 7.09
N GLU A 117 17.78 5.34 7.42
CA GLU A 117 18.63 6.38 6.84
C GLU A 117 18.63 6.31 5.31
N LYS A 118 18.84 5.11 4.74
CA LYS A 118 18.80 4.91 3.29
C LYS A 118 17.47 5.35 2.70
N ILE A 119 16.34 4.87 3.24
CA ILE A 119 15.00 5.23 2.75
C ILE A 119 14.78 6.75 2.82
N LEU A 120 15.14 7.39 3.93
CA LEU A 120 14.95 8.82 4.09
C LEU A 120 15.85 9.64 3.14
N LYS A 121 17.05 9.15 2.81
CA LYS A 121 17.91 9.74 1.77
C LYS A 121 17.29 9.60 0.38
N ASP A 122 16.84 8.40 0.02
CA ASP A 122 16.21 8.13 -1.28
C ASP A 122 14.96 9.00 -1.50
N LEU A 123 14.24 9.32 -0.42
CA LEU A 123 13.06 10.20 -0.45
C LEU A 123 13.36 11.68 -0.17
N SER A 124 14.64 12.10 -0.10
CA SER A 124 15.07 13.48 0.20
C SER A 124 14.44 14.03 1.49
N LEU A 125 14.44 13.21 2.54
CA LEU A 125 13.91 13.54 3.88
C LEU A 125 14.98 13.46 4.97
N TRP A 126 16.20 13.03 4.66
CA TRP A 126 17.22 12.82 5.69
C TRP A 126 17.58 14.07 6.48
N ASP A 127 17.68 15.24 5.81
CA ASP A 127 17.96 16.52 6.45
C ASP A 127 16.81 16.97 7.38
N LYS A 128 15.64 16.38 7.24
CA LYS A 128 14.45 16.64 8.04
C LYS A 128 14.14 15.53 9.05
N LYS A 129 15.06 14.58 9.26
CA LYS A 129 14.83 13.41 10.13
C LYS A 129 14.37 13.77 11.55
N ASN A 130 14.88 14.85 12.10
CA ASN A 130 14.56 15.34 13.44
C ASN A 130 13.43 16.41 13.46
N THR A 131 12.87 16.75 12.29
CA THR A 131 11.77 17.72 12.18
C THR A 131 10.46 17.02 12.54
N ARG A 132 9.60 17.70 13.29
CA ARG A 132 8.26 17.18 13.63
C ARG A 132 7.36 17.18 12.41
N LEU A 133 6.51 16.17 12.30
CA LEU A 133 5.64 16.00 11.12
C LEU A 133 4.68 17.18 10.88
N LYS A 134 4.25 17.86 11.95
CA LYS A 134 3.39 19.05 11.83
C LYS A 134 4.05 20.20 11.04
N GLU A 135 5.37 20.28 11.07
CA GLU A 135 6.17 21.36 10.46
C GLU A 135 6.47 21.09 8.98
N LEU A 136 6.14 19.88 8.47
CA LEU A 136 6.41 19.50 7.11
C LEU A 136 5.32 20.00 6.15
N SER A 137 5.74 20.28 4.91
CA SER A 137 4.79 20.51 3.81
C SER A 137 3.98 19.25 3.48
N GLY A 138 2.84 19.41 2.80
CA GLY A 138 2.00 18.28 2.38
C GLY A 138 2.75 17.26 1.52
N GLY A 139 3.59 17.71 0.60
CA GLY A 139 4.44 16.84 -0.22
C GLY A 139 5.49 16.07 0.60
N MET A 140 6.07 16.71 1.63
CA MET A 140 7.01 16.02 2.54
C MET A 140 6.28 14.98 3.41
N LYS A 141 5.10 15.31 3.94
CA LYS A 141 4.24 14.36 4.67
C LYS A 141 3.89 13.15 3.80
N ARG A 142 3.60 13.36 2.51
CA ARG A 142 3.35 12.27 1.56
C ARG A 142 4.56 11.35 1.40
N ARG A 143 5.76 11.92 1.32
CA ARG A 143 7.01 11.14 1.25
C ARG A 143 7.27 10.36 2.56
N VAL A 144 6.90 10.90 3.72
CA VAL A 144 6.96 10.13 4.99
C VAL A 144 6.01 8.94 4.95
N LEU A 145 4.78 9.08 4.44
CA LEU A 145 3.87 7.95 4.26
C LEU A 145 4.46 6.86 3.33
N ILE A 146 5.15 7.27 2.27
CA ILE A 146 5.87 6.33 1.39
C ILE A 146 7.00 5.63 2.15
N ALA A 147 7.75 6.34 2.99
CA ALA A 147 8.81 5.75 3.81
C ALA A 147 8.30 4.73 4.83
N LYS A 148 7.03 4.81 5.22
CA LYS A 148 6.37 3.90 6.19
C LYS A 148 5.82 2.64 5.51
N ALA A 149 5.50 2.69 4.22
CA ALA A 149 4.94 1.59 3.42
C ALA A 149 6.03 0.62 2.97
#